data_4ddffbb1359c2a9330738cc0026cbc7c
#
_entry.id   4ddffbb1359c2a9330738cc0026cbc7c
#
_cell.length_a   1.000
_cell.length_b   1.000
_cell.length_c   1.000
_cell.angle_alpha   90.00
_cell.angle_beta   90.00
_cell.angle_gamma   90.00
#
_symmetry.space_group_name_H-M   'P 1'
#
loop_
_entity.id
_entity.type
_entity.pdbx_description
1 polymer ?
#
loop_
_entity_poly.entity_id
_entity_poly.type
_entity_poly.pdbx_seq_one_letter_code
_entity_poly.pdbx_strand_id
1 'polypeptide(L)'
;MRSQILETIAALDAINPEAFGGTEVERLQVRAAARRLLARLETPYERAWGFCFEHPVVFAALQICINVGLWKSWTSAGGGEKSIHELVEFTTPTVDTNLLPAFNVVEESAEDTFKPTAFSYAIGDESTKVRASLQAATYQYIAAGHNLPTYLAKTSYKEPMDVNENNYTDSDPDGLTFFGRLQKSPAYFEAFTGHMEAWTAWKTPWTKVYDTTALLEGAKLDDASPLVVDLGGNTGTDISYVLAKHPDIPAGSLVLQDLPEVIANVHVDKKITAMVHDFFLPQPVKGSRAYFLHAVLHDWPDDKAKQLLVNTRNAMVKGYSKLLIYDIVLPPIGASISQTTMDVEMMSLLSASERTQDAWENLLTDAGFKIINFWPDPQEYEMIIEAEIA
;
A
#
# COMPACT_ATOMS: atom_id res chain seq x y z
N MET A 1 36.94 7.89 -23.00
CA MET A 1 36.26 6.80 -22.22
C MET A 1 36.31 7.03 -20.71
N ARG A 2 37.51 7.14 -20.06
CA ARG A 2 37.57 7.38 -18.57
C ARG A 2 36.96 8.72 -18.16
N SER A 3 37.14 9.80 -18.92
CA SER A 3 36.51 11.12 -18.70
C SER A 3 34.98 11.05 -18.77
N GLN A 4 34.44 10.34 -19.77
CA GLN A 4 33.00 10.19 -19.95
C GLN A 4 32.33 9.40 -18.83
N ILE A 5 33.01 8.39 -18.25
CA ILE A 5 32.52 7.66 -17.08
C ILE A 5 32.46 8.58 -15.87
N LEU A 6 33.51 9.33 -15.60
CA LEU A 6 33.54 10.28 -14.49
C LEU A 6 32.49 11.39 -14.60
N GLU A 7 32.27 11.90 -15.82
CA GLU A 7 31.20 12.86 -16.10
C GLU A 7 29.80 12.27 -15.84
N THR A 8 29.60 11.00 -16.21
CA THR A 8 28.34 10.30 -15.96
C THR A 8 28.12 10.07 -14.46
N ILE A 9 29.14 9.67 -13.70
CA ILE A 9 29.05 9.52 -12.24
C ILE A 9 28.69 10.88 -11.60
N ALA A 10 29.43 11.94 -11.95
CA ALA A 10 29.16 13.27 -11.43
C ALA A 10 27.74 13.76 -11.77
N ALA A 11 27.22 13.43 -12.93
CA ALA A 11 25.85 13.78 -13.33
C ALA A 11 24.80 13.00 -12.52
N LEU A 12 25.06 11.72 -12.19
CA LEU A 12 24.18 10.91 -11.34
C LEU A 12 24.20 11.42 -9.90
N ASP A 13 25.37 11.72 -9.35
CA ASP A 13 25.55 12.22 -7.99
C ASP A 13 24.94 13.63 -7.80
N ALA A 14 24.84 14.40 -8.88
CA ALA A 14 24.24 15.73 -8.87
C ALA A 14 22.70 15.73 -8.90
N ILE A 15 22.07 14.56 -9.09
CA ILE A 15 20.59 14.45 -9.03
C ILE A 15 20.15 14.66 -7.58
N ASN A 16 19.58 15.83 -7.31
CA ASN A 16 19.00 16.14 -6.01
C ASN A 16 17.49 15.90 -6.04
N PRO A 17 16.95 14.91 -5.29
CA PRO A 17 15.52 14.64 -5.23
C PRO A 17 14.69 15.84 -4.76
N GLU A 18 15.21 16.67 -3.86
CA GLU A 18 14.53 17.85 -3.34
C GLU A 18 14.46 19.00 -4.37
N ALA A 19 15.42 19.05 -5.28
CA ALA A 19 15.50 20.03 -6.36
C ALA A 19 15.08 19.42 -7.72
N PHE A 20 14.49 18.22 -7.74
CA PHE A 20 14.04 17.59 -8.97
C PHE A 20 12.92 18.42 -9.60
N GLY A 21 13.25 19.17 -10.66
CA GLY A 21 12.35 20.10 -11.33
C GLY A 21 11.32 19.45 -12.25
N GLY A 22 11.27 18.11 -12.28
CA GLY A 22 10.36 17.33 -13.12
C GLY A 22 9.06 16.95 -12.41
N THR A 23 8.19 16.28 -13.14
CA THR A 23 6.95 15.70 -12.63
C THR A 23 7.25 14.44 -11.79
N GLU A 24 6.27 14.01 -10.99
CA GLU A 24 6.36 12.74 -10.24
C GLU A 24 6.56 11.54 -11.18
N VAL A 25 5.92 11.53 -12.32
CA VAL A 25 6.10 10.50 -13.36
C VAL A 25 7.56 10.43 -13.83
N GLU A 26 8.18 11.59 -14.13
CA GLU A 26 9.59 11.64 -14.53
C GLU A 26 10.52 11.15 -13.43
N ARG A 27 10.24 11.52 -12.17
CA ARG A 27 10.98 11.01 -11.00
C ARG A 27 10.92 9.48 -10.93
N LEU A 28 9.75 8.89 -11.11
CA LEU A 28 9.56 7.44 -11.12
C LEU A 28 10.26 6.77 -12.30
N GLN A 29 10.25 7.38 -13.49
CA GLN A 29 10.98 6.91 -14.66
C GLN A 29 12.51 6.91 -14.43
N VAL A 30 13.05 7.98 -13.84
CA VAL A 30 14.48 8.04 -13.45
C VAL A 30 14.81 6.95 -12.43
N ARG A 31 13.98 6.76 -11.39
CA ARG A 31 14.17 5.70 -10.41
C ARG A 31 14.16 4.30 -11.06
N ALA A 32 13.23 4.05 -11.97
CA ALA A 32 13.17 2.78 -12.70
C ALA A 32 14.39 2.58 -13.62
N ALA A 33 14.87 3.63 -14.27
CA ALA A 33 16.08 3.59 -15.10
C ALA A 33 17.33 3.31 -14.25
N ALA A 34 17.46 3.93 -13.07
CA ALA A 34 18.57 3.69 -12.14
C ALA A 34 18.58 2.22 -11.66
N ARG A 35 17.42 1.64 -11.32
CA ARG A 35 17.30 0.21 -10.97
C ARG A 35 17.74 -0.72 -12.12
N ARG A 36 17.32 -0.40 -13.34
CA ARG A 36 17.75 -1.17 -14.53
C ARG A 36 19.26 -1.01 -14.81
N LEU A 37 19.83 0.15 -14.54
CA LEU A 37 21.26 0.39 -14.65
C LEU A 37 22.01 -0.44 -13.63
N LEU A 38 21.65 -0.37 -12.35
CA LEU A 38 22.26 -1.17 -11.29
C LEU A 38 22.25 -2.66 -11.63
N ALA A 39 21.08 -3.20 -12.02
CA ALA A 39 20.94 -4.60 -12.40
C ALA A 39 21.81 -5.05 -13.58
N ARG A 40 22.29 -4.11 -14.44
CA ARG A 40 23.23 -4.40 -15.54
C ARG A 40 24.69 -4.25 -15.15
N LEU A 41 24.98 -3.46 -14.12
CA LEU A 41 26.35 -3.25 -13.61
C LEU A 41 26.77 -4.36 -12.65
N GLU A 42 25.83 -4.88 -11.88
CA GLU A 42 26.09 -5.97 -10.94
C GLU A 42 26.50 -7.26 -11.66
N THR A 43 27.54 -7.91 -11.15
CA THR A 43 27.83 -9.30 -11.49
C THR A 43 26.77 -10.22 -10.86
N PRO A 44 26.58 -11.46 -11.35
CA PRO A 44 25.65 -12.41 -10.75
C PRO A 44 25.89 -12.65 -9.25
N TYR A 45 27.16 -12.61 -8.82
CA TYR A 45 27.50 -12.81 -7.40
C TYR A 45 27.16 -11.58 -6.54
N GLU A 46 27.47 -10.37 -6.99
CA GLU A 46 27.09 -9.13 -6.28
C GLU A 46 25.58 -9.04 -6.12
N ARG A 47 24.81 -9.39 -7.15
CA ARG A 47 23.36 -9.42 -7.05
C ARG A 47 22.86 -10.47 -6.05
N ALA A 48 23.44 -11.68 -6.06
CA ALA A 48 23.13 -12.72 -5.07
C ALA A 48 23.52 -12.27 -3.63
N TRP A 49 24.68 -11.61 -3.50
CA TRP A 49 25.13 -11.04 -2.23
C TRP A 49 24.10 -10.05 -1.66
N GLY A 50 23.61 -9.13 -2.49
CA GLY A 50 22.56 -8.17 -2.11
C GLY A 50 21.33 -8.86 -1.53
N PHE A 51 20.79 -9.85 -2.22
CA PHE A 51 19.60 -10.58 -1.75
C PHE A 51 19.83 -11.43 -0.49
N CYS A 52 20.97 -12.11 -0.41
CA CYS A 52 21.23 -13.10 0.65
C CYS A 52 21.77 -12.50 1.93
N PHE A 53 22.51 -11.40 1.83
CA PHE A 53 23.26 -10.86 2.97
C PHE A 53 22.92 -9.39 3.27
N GLU A 54 22.91 -8.53 2.24
CA GLU A 54 22.71 -7.10 2.46
C GLU A 54 21.30 -6.79 2.94
N HIS A 55 20.27 -7.08 2.14
CA HIS A 55 18.89 -6.72 2.46
C HIS A 55 18.41 -7.29 3.80
N PRO A 56 18.65 -8.57 4.13
CA PRO A 56 18.24 -9.12 5.43
C PRO A 56 18.90 -8.42 6.63
N VAL A 57 20.20 -8.10 6.54
CA VAL A 57 20.94 -7.42 7.61
C VAL A 57 20.46 -5.99 7.79
N VAL A 58 20.26 -5.25 6.70
CA VAL A 58 19.71 -3.88 6.78
C VAL A 58 18.34 -3.88 7.42
N PHE A 59 17.47 -4.79 6.97
CA PHE A 59 16.11 -4.87 7.51
C PHE A 59 16.13 -5.20 9.01
N ALA A 60 16.98 -6.11 9.44
CA ALA A 60 17.16 -6.43 10.86
C ALA A 60 17.68 -5.23 11.67
N ALA A 61 18.66 -4.49 11.14
CA ALA A 61 19.20 -3.29 11.78
C ALA A 61 18.13 -2.19 11.93
N LEU A 62 17.35 -1.94 10.87
CA LEU A 62 16.22 -0.99 10.90
C LEU A 62 15.23 -1.35 12.01
N GLN A 63 14.86 -2.64 12.10
CA GLN A 63 13.92 -3.13 13.09
C GLN A 63 14.46 -3.02 14.52
N ILE A 64 15.75 -3.33 14.73
CA ILE A 64 16.40 -3.15 16.05
C ILE A 64 16.30 -1.68 16.46
N CYS A 65 16.68 -0.76 15.58
CA CYS A 65 16.64 0.68 15.86
C CYS A 65 15.20 1.20 16.10
N ILE A 66 14.20 0.61 15.45
CA ILE A 66 12.78 0.87 15.75
C ILE A 66 12.43 0.41 17.16
N ASN A 67 12.82 -0.83 17.52
CA ASN A 67 12.49 -1.45 18.80
C ASN A 67 13.11 -0.73 19.99
N VAL A 68 14.32 -0.18 19.83
CA VAL A 68 15.00 0.59 20.90
C VAL A 68 14.64 2.08 20.88
N GLY A 69 13.76 2.52 19.97
CA GLY A 69 13.22 3.88 19.92
C GLY A 69 14.15 4.93 19.34
N LEU A 70 15.28 4.53 18.71
CA LEU A 70 16.29 5.45 18.18
C LEU A 70 15.70 6.50 17.23
N TRP A 71 15.02 6.06 16.19
CA TRP A 71 14.51 6.96 15.14
C TRP A 71 13.56 8.01 15.68
N LYS A 72 12.61 7.58 16.53
CA LYS A 72 11.65 8.48 17.15
C LYS A 72 12.34 9.51 18.04
N SER A 73 13.27 9.07 18.89
CA SER A 73 13.99 9.96 19.81
C SER A 73 14.86 10.96 19.05
N TRP A 74 15.59 10.49 18.03
CA TRP A 74 16.46 11.36 17.23
C TRP A 74 15.66 12.41 16.43
N THR A 75 14.59 12.00 15.76
CA THR A 75 13.69 12.92 15.05
C THR A 75 13.04 13.93 15.99
N SER A 76 12.56 13.49 17.18
CA SER A 76 11.96 14.37 18.18
C SER A 76 12.95 15.37 18.78
N ALA A 77 14.24 15.05 18.80
CA ALA A 77 15.33 15.96 19.19
C ALA A 77 15.72 16.94 18.05
N GLY A 78 14.96 16.99 16.96
CA GLY A 78 15.19 17.87 15.82
C GLY A 78 16.06 17.28 14.72
N GLY A 79 16.42 16.00 14.80
CA GLY A 79 17.40 15.39 13.88
C GLY A 79 18.77 16.03 14.04
N GLY A 80 19.45 16.24 12.93
CA GLY A 80 20.78 16.86 12.94
C GLY A 80 21.90 15.88 13.24
N GLU A 81 23.12 16.36 13.14
CA GLU A 81 24.34 15.60 13.32
C GLU A 81 24.53 15.16 14.77
N LYS A 82 24.89 13.90 14.98
CA LYS A 82 25.09 13.27 16.27
C LYS A 82 26.27 12.30 16.23
N SER A 83 27.06 12.30 17.30
CA SER A 83 28.04 11.24 17.53
C SER A 83 27.35 9.92 17.86
N ILE A 84 28.07 8.82 17.67
CA ILE A 84 27.59 7.49 18.03
C ILE A 84 27.18 7.42 19.51
N HIS A 85 27.93 8.09 20.40
CA HIS A 85 27.63 8.14 21.83
C HIS A 85 26.29 8.85 22.13
N GLU A 86 26.02 9.97 21.46
CA GLU A 86 24.75 10.68 21.59
C GLU A 86 23.57 9.87 21.04
N LEU A 87 23.78 9.11 19.95
CA LEU A 87 22.76 8.23 19.39
C LEU A 87 22.39 7.09 20.34
N VAL A 88 23.36 6.55 21.06
CA VAL A 88 23.13 5.52 22.08
C VAL A 88 22.27 6.05 23.22
N GLU A 89 22.43 7.31 23.61
CA GLU A 89 21.61 7.94 24.65
C GLU A 89 20.13 8.05 24.26
N PHE A 90 19.82 8.01 22.96
CA PHE A 90 18.44 8.00 22.46
C PHE A 90 17.78 6.62 22.54
N THR A 91 18.50 5.55 22.88
CA THR A 91 17.99 4.17 22.86
C THR A 91 17.53 3.68 24.22
N THR A 92 16.50 2.84 24.24
CA THR A 92 16.01 2.19 25.46
C THR A 92 15.62 0.72 25.14
N PRO A 93 16.29 -0.29 25.71
CA PRO A 93 17.50 -0.18 26.52
C PRO A 93 18.70 0.36 25.74
N THR A 94 19.71 0.87 26.46
CA THR A 94 20.97 1.29 25.84
C THR A 94 21.61 0.12 25.10
N VAL A 95 21.90 0.31 23.81
CA VAL A 95 22.49 -0.74 22.96
C VAL A 95 23.99 -0.59 22.83
N ASP A 96 24.68 -1.69 22.64
CA ASP A 96 26.11 -1.73 22.32
C ASP A 96 26.25 -1.59 20.77
N THR A 97 27.08 -0.66 20.26
CA THR A 97 26.70 0.12 19.09
C THR A 97 27.49 -0.08 17.81
N ASN A 98 27.43 -1.19 17.18
CA ASN A 98 27.94 -1.32 15.80
C ASN A 98 26.87 -1.57 14.73
N LEU A 99 25.62 -1.15 14.98
CA LEU A 99 24.47 -1.53 14.13
C LEU A 99 24.07 -0.49 13.05
N LEU A 100 24.66 0.71 13.04
CA LEU A 100 24.06 1.84 12.30
C LEU A 100 24.58 2.17 10.90
N PRO A 101 25.79 1.86 10.43
CA PRO A 101 26.24 2.32 9.13
C PRO A 101 26.08 1.28 8.05
N ALA A 102 24.94 1.24 7.38
CA ALA A 102 24.87 0.64 6.04
C ALA A 102 23.68 1.16 5.26
N PHE A 103 23.82 1.31 3.94
CA PHE A 103 22.75 1.44 2.94
C PHE A 103 22.05 2.81 2.82
N ASN A 104 22.77 3.91 3.02
CA ASN A 104 22.19 5.25 2.94
C ASN A 104 20.97 5.47 3.87
N VAL A 105 20.86 4.68 4.94
CA VAL A 105 19.86 4.92 5.98
C VAL A 105 20.25 6.13 6.82
N VAL A 106 21.55 6.23 7.15
CA VAL A 106 22.17 7.41 7.76
C VAL A 106 23.36 7.84 6.91
N GLU A 107 23.76 9.09 7.00
CA GLU A 107 24.97 9.62 6.37
C GLU A 107 26.06 9.77 7.42
N GLU A 108 27.21 9.17 7.20
CA GLU A 108 28.40 9.38 8.01
C GLU A 108 29.07 10.70 7.57
N SER A 109 29.03 11.71 8.42
CA SER A 109 29.56 13.05 8.13
C SER A 109 31.00 13.24 8.61
N ALA A 110 31.42 12.48 9.61
CA ALA A 110 32.79 12.39 10.12
C ALA A 110 32.96 11.07 10.88
N GLU A 111 34.18 10.76 11.34
CA GLU A 111 34.46 9.58 12.19
C GLU A 111 33.48 9.53 13.37
N ASP A 112 32.78 8.41 13.54
CA ASP A 112 31.75 8.18 14.57
C ASP A 112 30.65 9.24 14.65
N THR A 113 30.40 9.97 13.56
CA THR A 113 29.43 11.07 13.52
C THR A 113 28.46 10.89 12.35
N PHE A 114 27.17 10.92 12.64
CA PHE A 114 26.12 10.59 11.70
C PHE A 114 25.04 11.69 11.65
N LYS A 115 24.41 11.84 10.49
CA LYS A 115 23.20 12.63 10.32
C LYS A 115 22.09 11.81 9.67
N PRO A 116 20.81 12.10 9.95
CA PRO A 116 19.71 11.39 9.35
C PRO A 116 19.59 11.74 7.87
N THR A 117 19.26 10.74 7.05
CA THR A 117 18.74 10.96 5.71
C THR A 117 17.25 11.28 5.76
N ALA A 118 16.64 11.70 4.65
CA ALA A 118 15.19 11.87 4.55
C ALA A 118 14.44 10.58 4.94
N PHE A 119 15.00 9.40 4.61
CA PHE A 119 14.40 8.11 4.94
C PHE A 119 14.42 7.84 6.45
N SER A 120 15.58 7.95 7.11
CA SER A 120 15.68 7.70 8.55
C SER A 120 14.90 8.73 9.38
N TYR A 121 14.83 9.98 8.91
CA TYR A 121 13.97 11.00 9.52
C TYR A 121 12.49 10.60 9.43
N ALA A 122 12.05 10.13 8.26
CA ALA A 122 10.68 9.66 8.06
C ALA A 122 10.32 8.44 8.94
N ILE A 123 11.27 7.55 9.24
CA ILE A 123 11.02 6.44 10.19
C ILE A 123 10.69 6.97 11.59
N GLY A 124 11.34 8.06 12.01
CA GLY A 124 11.13 8.69 13.31
C GLY A 124 9.88 9.58 13.39
N ASP A 125 9.40 10.07 12.26
CA ASP A 125 8.20 10.90 12.16
C ASP A 125 6.94 10.04 12.02
N GLU A 126 6.12 9.99 13.06
CA GLU A 126 4.89 9.18 13.09
C GLU A 126 3.85 9.58 12.02
N SER A 127 3.90 10.83 11.53
CA SER A 127 2.97 11.29 10.50
C SER A 127 3.19 10.65 9.13
N THR A 128 4.41 10.17 8.86
CA THR A 128 4.76 9.54 7.58
C THR A 128 4.30 8.09 7.47
N LYS A 129 4.05 7.42 8.61
CA LYS A 129 3.72 5.99 8.73
C LYS A 129 4.78 5.03 8.15
N VAL A 130 5.97 5.51 7.78
CA VAL A 130 7.06 4.67 7.27
C VAL A 130 7.47 3.61 8.29
N ARG A 131 7.51 3.95 9.59
CA ARG A 131 7.77 2.99 10.66
C ARG A 131 6.73 1.88 10.70
N ALA A 132 5.44 2.21 10.58
CA ALA A 132 4.35 1.24 10.56
C ALA A 132 4.49 0.25 9.39
N SER A 133 4.90 0.72 8.21
CA SER A 133 5.17 -0.14 7.06
C SER A 133 6.32 -1.13 7.33
N LEU A 134 7.41 -0.70 7.94
CA LEU A 134 8.51 -1.58 8.32
C LEU A 134 8.10 -2.62 9.39
N GLN A 135 7.25 -2.22 10.34
CA GLN A 135 6.72 -3.13 11.35
C GLN A 135 5.73 -4.14 10.75
N ALA A 136 4.82 -3.72 9.87
CA ALA A 136 3.93 -4.63 9.16
C ALA A 136 4.71 -5.68 8.36
N ALA A 137 5.76 -5.26 7.65
CA ALA A 137 6.64 -6.17 6.94
C ALA A 137 7.29 -7.19 7.89
N THR A 138 7.79 -6.75 9.06
CA THR A 138 8.38 -7.64 10.06
C THR A 138 7.38 -8.64 10.61
N TYR A 139 6.18 -8.17 10.94
CA TYR A 139 5.18 -8.99 11.63
C TYR A 139 4.52 -10.03 10.72
N GLN A 140 4.37 -9.73 9.43
CA GLN A 140 3.52 -10.52 8.54
C GLN A 140 4.23 -10.94 7.24
N TYR A 141 4.70 -9.99 6.45
CA TYR A 141 5.10 -10.25 5.06
C TYR A 141 6.39 -11.09 4.96
N ILE A 142 7.39 -10.79 5.77
CA ILE A 142 8.69 -11.48 5.71
C ILE A 142 8.58 -12.94 6.13
N ALA A 143 7.84 -13.23 7.20
CA ALA A 143 7.65 -14.60 7.68
C ALA A 143 6.91 -15.45 6.63
N ALA A 144 5.83 -14.91 6.07
CA ALA A 144 5.08 -15.58 5.00
C ALA A 144 5.93 -15.75 3.74
N GLY A 145 6.68 -14.74 3.32
CA GLY A 145 7.58 -14.80 2.16
C GLY A 145 8.67 -15.86 2.31
N HIS A 146 9.25 -16.02 3.50
CA HIS A 146 10.23 -17.08 3.79
C HIS A 146 9.62 -18.47 3.77
N ASN A 147 8.35 -18.64 4.18
CA ASN A 147 7.66 -19.92 4.16
C ASN A 147 7.19 -20.34 2.76
N LEU A 148 6.96 -19.37 1.86
CA LEU A 148 6.32 -19.61 0.56
C LEU A 148 6.96 -20.74 -0.26
N PRO A 149 8.29 -20.86 -0.40
CA PRO A 149 8.89 -21.99 -1.12
C PRO A 149 8.55 -23.34 -0.52
N THR A 150 8.51 -23.43 0.81
CA THR A 150 8.16 -24.66 1.56
C THR A 150 6.70 -25.02 1.38
N TYR A 151 5.82 -24.03 1.49
CA TYR A 151 4.39 -24.21 1.27
C TYR A 151 4.07 -24.67 -0.16
N LEU A 152 4.62 -24.02 -1.16
CA LEU A 152 4.42 -24.38 -2.56
C LEU A 152 4.96 -25.79 -2.86
N ALA A 153 6.09 -26.18 -2.26
CA ALA A 153 6.59 -27.56 -2.41
C ALA A 153 5.60 -28.59 -1.80
N LYS A 154 4.99 -28.31 -0.63
CA LYS A 154 3.93 -29.16 -0.01
C LYS A 154 2.70 -29.29 -0.92
N THR A 155 2.32 -28.24 -1.61
CA THR A 155 1.12 -28.20 -2.48
C THR A 155 1.41 -28.56 -3.94
N SER A 156 2.61 -29.10 -4.23
CA SER A 156 3.05 -29.41 -5.60
C SER A 156 3.04 -28.20 -6.54
N TYR A 157 3.42 -27.04 -6.02
CA TYR A 157 3.48 -25.74 -6.73
C TYR A 157 2.13 -25.30 -7.33
N LYS A 158 1.04 -25.66 -6.68
CA LYS A 158 -0.29 -25.15 -7.02
C LYS A 158 -0.55 -23.85 -6.28
N GLU A 159 -1.19 -22.91 -6.96
CA GLU A 159 -1.65 -21.67 -6.34
C GLU A 159 -2.63 -21.96 -5.21
N PRO A 160 -2.50 -21.31 -4.04
CA PRO A 160 -3.47 -21.44 -2.98
C PRO A 160 -4.80 -20.78 -3.41
N MET A 161 -5.91 -21.44 -3.10
CA MET A 161 -7.27 -20.98 -3.46
C MET A 161 -8.18 -20.87 -2.25
N ASP A 162 -7.74 -21.32 -1.07
CA ASP A 162 -8.51 -21.26 0.16
C ASP A 162 -7.94 -20.19 1.10
N VAL A 163 -8.77 -19.22 1.47
CA VAL A 163 -8.38 -18.13 2.38
C VAL A 163 -8.05 -18.61 3.80
N ASN A 164 -8.49 -19.82 4.18
CA ASN A 164 -8.27 -20.40 5.51
C ASN A 164 -7.11 -21.41 5.54
N GLU A 165 -6.69 -21.92 4.38
CA GLU A 165 -5.63 -22.93 4.24
C GLU A 165 -4.61 -22.44 3.18
N ASN A 166 -3.75 -21.50 3.56
CA ASN A 166 -2.79 -20.88 2.65
C ASN A 166 -1.39 -20.78 3.27
N ASN A 167 -0.47 -20.18 2.54
CA ASN A 167 0.89 -19.99 3.00
C ASN A 167 0.97 -19.15 4.30
N TYR A 168 0.13 -18.14 4.46
CA TYR A 168 0.11 -17.34 5.68
C TYR A 168 -0.30 -18.19 6.89
N THR A 169 -1.40 -18.93 6.80
CA THR A 169 -1.85 -19.82 7.88
C THR A 169 -0.85 -20.92 8.21
N ASP A 170 -0.12 -21.44 7.19
CA ASP A 170 0.97 -22.42 7.39
C ASP A 170 2.19 -21.79 8.10
N SER A 171 2.44 -20.51 7.91
CA SER A 171 3.54 -19.77 8.56
C SER A 171 3.18 -19.18 9.92
N ASP A 172 1.90 -18.94 10.18
CA ASP A 172 1.44 -18.31 11.42
C ASP A 172 1.53 -19.29 12.60
N PRO A 173 2.13 -18.92 13.74
CA PRO A 173 2.34 -19.82 14.88
C PRO A 173 1.05 -20.40 15.48
N ASP A 174 -0.07 -19.69 15.34
CA ASP A 174 -1.39 -20.12 15.83
C ASP A 174 -2.31 -20.61 14.70
N GLY A 175 -1.82 -20.67 13.45
CA GLY A 175 -2.60 -21.05 12.26
C GLY A 175 -3.73 -20.08 11.91
N LEU A 176 -3.58 -18.81 12.27
CA LEU A 176 -4.58 -17.79 11.96
C LEU A 176 -4.45 -17.32 10.51
N THR A 177 -5.58 -16.90 9.94
CA THR A 177 -5.57 -16.16 8.68
C THR A 177 -4.94 -14.77 8.89
N PHE A 178 -4.56 -14.11 7.79
CA PHE A 178 -4.00 -12.76 7.83
C PHE A 178 -4.89 -11.80 8.63
N PHE A 179 -6.15 -11.65 8.27
CA PHE A 179 -7.10 -10.79 8.99
C PHE A 179 -7.42 -11.29 10.40
N GLY A 180 -7.44 -12.62 10.60
CA GLY A 180 -7.60 -13.22 11.94
C GLY A 180 -6.47 -12.84 12.89
N ARG A 181 -5.23 -12.75 12.40
CA ARG A 181 -4.07 -12.26 13.16
C ARG A 181 -4.21 -10.78 13.52
N LEU A 182 -4.69 -9.95 12.60
CA LEU A 182 -4.95 -8.52 12.87
C LEU A 182 -5.97 -8.36 14.01
N GLN A 183 -7.08 -9.09 13.95
CA GLN A 183 -8.11 -9.02 14.99
C GLN A 183 -7.60 -9.48 16.36
N LYS A 184 -6.69 -10.46 16.40
CA LYS A 184 -6.16 -11.01 17.64
C LYS A 184 -5.04 -10.20 18.26
N SER A 185 -4.29 -9.42 17.47
CA SER A 185 -3.09 -8.70 17.92
C SER A 185 -3.16 -7.20 17.64
N PRO A 186 -3.34 -6.35 18.67
CA PRO A 186 -3.36 -4.90 18.49
C PRO A 186 -2.12 -4.33 17.79
N ALA A 187 -0.92 -4.88 18.07
CA ALA A 187 0.32 -4.42 17.44
C ALA A 187 0.35 -4.70 15.93
N TYR A 188 -0.16 -5.85 15.49
CA TYR A 188 -0.29 -6.19 14.07
C TYR A 188 -1.32 -5.29 13.38
N PHE A 189 -2.45 -5.06 14.04
CA PHE A 189 -3.51 -4.19 13.55
C PHE A 189 -3.02 -2.75 13.36
N GLU A 190 -2.36 -2.17 14.37
CA GLU A 190 -1.80 -0.82 14.31
C GLU A 190 -0.76 -0.69 13.18
N ALA A 191 0.17 -1.66 13.08
CA ALA A 191 1.18 -1.67 12.05
C ALA A 191 0.56 -1.78 10.65
N PHE A 192 -0.44 -2.64 10.46
CA PHE A 192 -1.14 -2.81 9.19
C PHE A 192 -1.93 -1.56 8.80
N THR A 193 -2.73 -1.01 9.72
CA THR A 193 -3.53 0.20 9.46
C THR A 193 -2.63 1.38 9.08
N GLY A 194 -1.53 1.59 9.80
CA GLY A 194 -0.56 2.62 9.47
C GLY A 194 0.17 2.36 8.15
N HIS A 195 0.45 1.09 7.82
CA HIS A 195 1.00 0.73 6.51
C HIS A 195 0.04 1.08 5.36
N MET A 196 -1.24 0.75 5.50
CA MET A 196 -2.26 1.09 4.50
C MET A 196 -2.41 2.61 4.33
N GLU A 197 -2.33 3.37 5.42
CA GLU A 197 -2.34 4.83 5.37
C GLU A 197 -1.13 5.38 4.58
N ALA A 198 0.09 4.88 4.87
CA ALA A 198 1.29 5.26 4.11
C ALA A 198 1.19 4.87 2.64
N TRP A 199 0.67 3.69 2.36
CA TRP A 199 0.53 3.15 1.01
C TRP A 199 -0.47 3.94 0.17
N THR A 200 -1.62 4.30 0.74
CA THR A 200 -2.60 5.20 0.08
C THR A 200 -2.02 6.59 -0.14
N ALA A 201 -1.31 7.15 0.84
CA ALA A 201 -0.69 8.48 0.72
C ALA A 201 0.44 8.55 -0.33
N TRP A 202 1.12 7.42 -0.60
CA TRP A 202 2.14 7.31 -1.64
C TRP A 202 1.57 7.32 -3.06
N LYS A 203 0.30 6.94 -3.22
CA LYS A 203 -0.36 6.82 -4.53
C LYS A 203 -0.92 8.15 -5.02
N THR A 204 -1.25 8.19 -6.29
CA THR A 204 -2.05 9.28 -6.85
C THR A 204 -3.46 9.24 -6.22
N PRO A 205 -3.94 10.32 -5.60
CA PRO A 205 -5.33 10.36 -5.16
C PRO A 205 -6.30 10.03 -6.30
N TRP A 206 -7.19 9.07 -6.09
CA TRP A 206 -8.11 8.60 -7.13
C TRP A 206 -8.96 9.72 -7.78
N THR A 207 -9.22 10.80 -7.02
CA THR A 207 -9.91 12.01 -7.51
C THR A 207 -9.11 12.81 -8.54
N LYS A 208 -7.83 12.48 -8.74
CA LYS A 208 -6.99 13.02 -9.83
C LYS A 208 -6.93 12.07 -11.03
N VAL A 209 -7.24 10.78 -10.83
CA VAL A 209 -7.33 9.76 -11.88
C VAL A 209 -8.70 9.80 -12.55
N TYR A 210 -9.74 9.91 -11.74
CA TYR A 210 -11.14 9.97 -12.18
C TYR A 210 -11.74 11.36 -11.95
N ASP A 211 -12.47 11.89 -12.93
CA ASP A 211 -13.19 13.15 -12.74
C ASP A 211 -14.43 12.98 -11.89
N THR A 212 -14.26 13.15 -10.58
CA THR A 212 -15.36 13.04 -9.62
C THR A 212 -16.45 14.12 -9.78
N THR A 213 -16.22 15.18 -10.59
CA THR A 213 -17.24 16.18 -10.93
C THR A 213 -18.39 15.53 -11.71
N ALA A 214 -18.07 14.53 -12.55
CA ALA A 214 -19.06 13.75 -13.28
C ALA A 214 -20.02 12.95 -12.37
N LEU A 215 -19.64 12.71 -11.12
CA LEU A 215 -20.52 12.05 -10.14
C LEU A 215 -21.60 13.01 -9.63
N LEU A 216 -21.31 14.31 -9.58
CA LEU A 216 -22.27 15.34 -9.14
C LEU A 216 -23.38 15.59 -10.16
N GLU A 217 -23.08 15.35 -11.44
CA GLU A 217 -24.05 15.56 -12.52
C GLU A 217 -25.22 14.57 -12.42
N GLY A 218 -26.42 15.11 -12.18
CA GLY A 218 -27.64 14.32 -11.99
C GLY A 218 -27.68 13.52 -10.68
N ALA A 219 -26.78 13.79 -9.75
CA ALA A 219 -26.77 13.15 -8.44
C ALA A 219 -27.98 13.59 -7.61
N LYS A 220 -28.58 12.61 -6.91
CA LYS A 220 -29.61 12.85 -5.89
C LYS A 220 -28.93 12.85 -4.54
N LEU A 221 -28.58 14.04 -4.05
CA LEU A 221 -27.84 14.20 -2.79
C LEU A 221 -28.83 14.29 -1.62
N ASP A 222 -29.28 13.15 -1.16
CA ASP A 222 -30.09 13.00 0.04
C ASP A 222 -29.53 11.87 0.93
N ASP A 223 -29.97 11.81 2.18
CA ASP A 223 -29.45 10.86 3.19
C ASP A 223 -29.70 9.38 2.80
N ALA A 224 -30.68 9.13 1.94
CA ALA A 224 -31.02 7.78 1.49
C ALA A 224 -30.17 7.33 0.29
N SER A 225 -29.63 8.29 -0.47
CA SER A 225 -28.87 8.04 -1.70
C SER A 225 -27.61 8.89 -1.75
N PRO A 226 -26.56 8.53 -0.98
CA PRO A 226 -25.33 9.31 -0.93
C PRO A 226 -24.61 9.35 -2.28
N LEU A 227 -23.64 10.27 -2.40
CA LEU A 227 -22.83 10.44 -3.60
C LEU A 227 -21.84 9.28 -3.74
N VAL A 228 -21.08 8.99 -2.68
CA VAL A 228 -20.06 7.93 -2.68
C VAL A 228 -20.20 7.08 -1.43
N VAL A 229 -20.15 5.76 -1.62
CA VAL A 229 -19.94 4.77 -0.57
C VAL A 229 -18.55 4.15 -0.81
N ASP A 230 -17.67 4.32 0.15
CA ASP A 230 -16.30 3.78 0.18
C ASP A 230 -16.32 2.48 0.97
N LEU A 231 -16.17 1.35 0.30
CA LEU A 231 -16.26 0.00 0.86
C LEU A 231 -14.86 -0.51 1.24
N GLY A 232 -14.62 -0.77 2.53
CA GLY A 232 -13.29 -1.14 3.02
C GLY A 232 -12.33 0.06 3.04
N GLY A 233 -12.85 1.28 3.26
CA GLY A 233 -12.09 2.51 3.11
C GLY A 233 -11.11 2.83 4.25
N ASN A 234 -10.87 1.87 5.17
CA ASN A 234 -9.88 1.95 6.25
C ASN A 234 -10.01 3.28 7.04
N THR A 235 -8.95 4.10 7.10
CA THR A 235 -8.93 5.39 7.81
C THR A 235 -9.72 6.50 7.13
N GLY A 236 -10.31 6.25 5.95
CA GLY A 236 -11.11 7.22 5.19
C GLY A 236 -10.30 8.24 4.40
N THR A 237 -9.06 7.90 4.04
CA THR A 237 -8.19 8.78 3.23
C THR A 237 -8.80 9.06 1.87
N ASP A 238 -9.25 8.04 1.15
CA ASP A 238 -9.80 8.17 -0.20
C ASP A 238 -11.10 8.97 -0.25
N ILE A 239 -12.01 8.71 0.68
CA ILE A 239 -13.26 9.45 0.74
C ILE A 239 -13.05 10.91 1.18
N SER A 240 -11.98 11.17 1.96
CA SER A 240 -11.58 12.52 2.35
C SER A 240 -11.07 13.34 1.16
N TYR A 241 -10.44 12.71 0.16
CA TYR A 241 -10.06 13.38 -1.09
C TYR A 241 -11.29 13.89 -1.88
N VAL A 242 -12.42 13.17 -1.83
CA VAL A 242 -13.67 13.64 -2.44
C VAL A 242 -14.19 14.88 -1.73
N LEU A 243 -14.22 14.86 -0.39
CA LEU A 243 -14.65 16.02 0.39
C LEU A 243 -13.75 17.23 0.16
N ALA A 244 -12.43 17.03 0.10
CA ALA A 244 -11.47 18.10 -0.16
C ALA A 244 -11.67 18.73 -1.56
N LYS A 245 -12.00 17.93 -2.57
CA LYS A 245 -12.27 18.40 -3.94
C LYS A 245 -13.66 19.05 -4.07
N HIS A 246 -14.63 18.60 -3.29
CA HIS A 246 -16.03 19.05 -3.35
C HIS A 246 -16.53 19.46 -1.93
N PRO A 247 -16.00 20.53 -1.34
CA PRO A 247 -16.27 20.90 0.05
C PRO A 247 -17.73 21.31 0.32
N ASP A 248 -18.49 21.66 -0.72
CA ASP A 248 -19.87 22.14 -0.61
C ASP A 248 -20.92 21.02 -0.67
N ILE A 249 -20.52 19.75 -0.84
CA ILE A 249 -21.49 18.65 -0.81
C ILE A 249 -22.14 18.55 0.59
N PRO A 250 -23.44 18.20 0.64
CA PRO A 250 -24.16 18.06 1.92
C PRO A 250 -23.54 17.01 2.83
N ALA A 251 -23.68 17.18 4.14
CA ALA A 251 -23.34 16.13 5.08
C ALA A 251 -24.19 14.87 4.82
N GLY A 252 -23.61 13.68 4.99
CA GLY A 252 -24.25 12.41 4.66
C GLY A 252 -24.12 11.97 3.20
N SER A 253 -23.61 12.85 2.31
CA SER A 253 -23.32 12.47 0.90
C SER A 253 -22.18 11.48 0.75
N LEU A 254 -21.33 11.35 1.76
CA LEU A 254 -20.17 10.46 1.78
C LEU A 254 -20.31 9.45 2.91
N VAL A 255 -20.18 8.17 2.59
CA VAL A 255 -20.27 7.07 3.55
C VAL A 255 -18.99 6.25 3.48
N LEU A 256 -18.28 6.16 4.58
CA LEU A 256 -17.13 5.28 4.79
C LEU A 256 -17.63 3.99 5.44
N GLN A 257 -17.34 2.84 4.87
CA GLN A 257 -17.70 1.54 5.41
C GLN A 257 -16.47 0.69 5.66
N ASP A 258 -16.42 0.09 6.86
CA ASP A 258 -15.40 -0.89 7.23
C ASP A 258 -15.87 -1.73 8.43
N LEU A 259 -15.02 -2.66 8.86
CA LEU A 259 -15.28 -3.53 10.02
C LEU A 259 -15.34 -2.74 11.33
N PRO A 260 -15.99 -3.28 12.39
CA PRO A 260 -16.18 -2.59 13.66
C PRO A 260 -14.89 -2.07 14.28
N GLU A 261 -13.84 -2.87 14.26
CA GLU A 261 -12.52 -2.54 14.82
C GLU A 261 -11.82 -1.38 14.09
N VAL A 262 -12.07 -1.23 12.79
CA VAL A 262 -11.57 -0.11 11.99
C VAL A 262 -12.39 1.14 12.31
N ILE A 263 -13.70 1.07 12.17
CA ILE A 263 -14.61 2.22 12.36
C ILE A 263 -14.51 2.79 13.79
N ALA A 264 -14.25 1.96 14.80
CA ALA A 264 -14.06 2.43 16.17
C ALA A 264 -12.88 3.39 16.35
N ASN A 265 -11.91 3.36 15.45
CA ASN A 265 -10.67 4.16 15.50
C ASN A 265 -10.60 5.22 14.38
N VAL A 266 -11.63 5.35 13.55
CA VAL A 266 -11.66 6.30 12.44
C VAL A 266 -11.88 7.74 12.93
N HIS A 267 -11.07 8.64 12.35
CA HIS A 267 -11.18 10.08 12.58
C HIS A 267 -11.32 10.82 11.24
N VAL A 268 -12.56 10.98 10.78
CA VAL A 268 -12.89 11.69 9.54
C VAL A 268 -13.67 12.98 9.80
N ASP A 269 -13.79 13.84 8.78
CA ASP A 269 -14.63 15.03 8.86
C ASP A 269 -16.09 14.64 9.17
N LYS A 270 -16.77 15.47 9.97
CA LYS A 270 -18.18 15.27 10.37
C LYS A 270 -19.18 15.19 9.21
N LYS A 271 -18.81 15.60 8.01
CA LYS A 271 -19.61 15.46 6.79
C LYS A 271 -19.56 14.04 6.23
N ILE A 272 -18.60 13.22 6.65
CA ILE A 272 -18.46 11.83 6.25
C ILE A 272 -19.15 10.96 7.29
N THR A 273 -20.04 10.10 6.87
CA THR A 273 -20.71 9.12 7.74
C THR A 273 -19.86 7.86 7.83
N ALA A 274 -19.24 7.60 8.98
CA ALA A 274 -18.57 6.33 9.24
C ALA A 274 -19.61 5.27 9.66
N MET A 275 -19.63 4.12 8.97
CA MET A 275 -20.62 3.07 9.12
C MET A 275 -19.94 1.69 9.21
N VAL A 276 -20.24 0.94 10.26
CA VAL A 276 -19.83 -0.46 10.36
C VAL A 276 -20.56 -1.29 9.30
N HIS A 277 -19.81 -1.97 8.45
CA HIS A 277 -20.36 -2.89 7.46
C HIS A 277 -19.33 -3.93 7.03
N ASP A 278 -19.76 -5.18 7.00
CA ASP A 278 -19.05 -6.29 6.35
C ASP A 278 -19.56 -6.40 4.90
N PHE A 279 -18.72 -6.14 3.92
CA PHE A 279 -19.09 -6.14 2.50
C PHE A 279 -19.49 -7.54 1.96
N PHE A 280 -19.25 -8.63 2.71
CA PHE A 280 -19.80 -9.95 2.40
C PHE A 280 -21.27 -10.10 2.77
N LEU A 281 -21.82 -9.17 3.51
CA LEU A 281 -23.24 -9.04 3.79
C LEU A 281 -23.95 -8.17 2.74
N PRO A 282 -25.29 -8.24 2.62
CA PRO A 282 -26.03 -7.37 1.73
C PRO A 282 -25.76 -5.88 2.00
N GLN A 283 -25.37 -5.13 1.00
CA GLN A 283 -25.04 -3.70 1.12
C GLN A 283 -26.27 -2.90 1.63
N PRO A 284 -26.19 -2.23 2.80
CA PRO A 284 -27.31 -1.53 3.40
C PRO A 284 -27.62 -0.19 2.71
N VAL A 285 -26.60 0.51 2.21
CA VAL A 285 -26.75 1.78 1.52
C VAL A 285 -27.18 1.53 0.08
N LYS A 286 -28.40 1.96 -0.28
CA LYS A 286 -28.99 1.71 -1.60
C LYS A 286 -28.97 2.96 -2.46
N GLY A 287 -28.80 2.76 -3.77
CA GLY A 287 -28.95 3.81 -4.77
C GLY A 287 -27.90 4.91 -4.72
N SER A 288 -26.74 4.68 -4.12
CA SER A 288 -25.63 5.63 -4.18
C SER A 288 -25.22 5.92 -5.62
N ARG A 289 -24.73 7.14 -5.88
CA ARG A 289 -24.23 7.52 -7.19
C ARG A 289 -22.98 6.71 -7.56
N ALA A 290 -22.08 6.49 -6.61
CA ALA A 290 -20.91 5.63 -6.78
C ALA A 290 -20.70 4.71 -5.58
N TYR A 291 -20.27 3.49 -5.85
CA TYR A 291 -19.68 2.55 -4.90
C TYR A 291 -18.21 2.42 -5.28
N PHE A 292 -17.34 2.74 -4.33
CA PHE A 292 -15.91 2.81 -4.54
C PHE A 292 -15.19 1.73 -3.72
N LEU A 293 -14.20 1.09 -4.32
CA LEU A 293 -13.32 0.13 -3.67
C LEU A 293 -11.87 0.46 -4.09
N HIS A 294 -10.98 0.56 -3.13
CA HIS A 294 -9.56 0.75 -3.39
C HIS A 294 -8.75 -0.33 -2.69
N ALA A 295 -8.04 -1.14 -3.49
CA ALA A 295 -7.21 -2.24 -2.97
C ALA A 295 -7.98 -3.16 -2.01
N VAL A 296 -9.16 -3.59 -2.43
CA VAL A 296 -10.04 -4.50 -1.69
C VAL A 296 -10.24 -5.81 -2.44
N LEU A 297 -10.52 -5.73 -3.74
CA LEU A 297 -10.86 -6.94 -4.51
C LEU A 297 -9.64 -7.81 -4.78
N HIS A 298 -8.44 -7.26 -4.77
CA HIS A 298 -7.20 -8.00 -4.88
C HIS A 298 -6.87 -8.87 -3.66
N ASP A 299 -7.48 -8.59 -2.51
CA ASP A 299 -7.33 -9.39 -1.28
C ASP A 299 -8.10 -10.71 -1.32
N TRP A 300 -8.94 -10.92 -2.33
CA TRP A 300 -9.90 -12.01 -2.36
C TRP A 300 -9.81 -12.87 -3.62
N PRO A 301 -9.88 -14.22 -3.50
CA PRO A 301 -10.05 -15.07 -4.67
C PRO A 301 -11.37 -14.78 -5.37
N ASP A 302 -11.48 -15.17 -6.64
CA ASP A 302 -12.55 -14.73 -7.54
C ASP A 302 -13.97 -15.05 -7.04
N ASP A 303 -14.18 -16.17 -6.35
CA ASP A 303 -15.48 -16.52 -5.78
C ASP A 303 -15.91 -15.53 -4.68
N LYS A 304 -15.00 -15.11 -3.84
CA LYS A 304 -15.22 -14.12 -2.77
C LYS A 304 -15.37 -12.71 -3.34
N ALA A 305 -14.49 -12.32 -4.25
CA ALA A 305 -14.58 -11.04 -4.96
C ALA A 305 -15.92 -10.92 -5.68
N LYS A 306 -16.38 -11.98 -6.35
CA LYS A 306 -17.70 -12.03 -7.00
C LYS A 306 -18.85 -11.89 -5.99
N GLN A 307 -18.77 -12.52 -4.82
CA GLN A 307 -19.80 -12.38 -3.76
C GLN A 307 -19.93 -10.90 -3.34
N LEU A 308 -18.82 -10.22 -3.05
CA LEU A 308 -18.80 -8.79 -2.70
C LEU A 308 -19.42 -7.94 -3.82
N LEU A 309 -18.99 -8.17 -5.06
CA LEU A 309 -19.50 -7.46 -6.24
C LEU A 309 -21.01 -7.64 -6.43
N VAL A 310 -21.54 -8.85 -6.24
CA VAL A 310 -22.97 -9.13 -6.31
C VAL A 310 -23.75 -8.41 -5.21
N ASN A 311 -23.24 -8.38 -3.97
CA ASN A 311 -23.84 -7.63 -2.86
C ASN A 311 -23.92 -6.12 -3.17
N THR A 312 -22.83 -5.57 -3.72
CA THR A 312 -22.78 -4.17 -4.17
C THR A 312 -23.74 -3.91 -5.31
N ARG A 313 -23.74 -4.75 -6.36
CA ARG A 313 -24.66 -4.63 -7.50
C ARG A 313 -26.12 -4.59 -7.07
N ASN A 314 -26.50 -5.42 -6.10
CA ASN A 314 -27.89 -5.49 -5.61
C ASN A 314 -28.33 -4.23 -4.83
N ALA A 315 -27.38 -3.34 -4.51
CA ALA A 315 -27.66 -2.04 -3.91
C ALA A 315 -27.68 -0.90 -4.96
N MET A 316 -27.12 -1.14 -6.13
CA MET A 316 -27.02 -0.16 -7.22
C MET A 316 -28.34 0.03 -7.98
N VAL A 317 -28.48 1.17 -8.61
CA VAL A 317 -29.59 1.50 -9.53
C VAL A 317 -29.05 1.51 -10.96
N LYS A 318 -29.59 0.63 -11.81
CA LYS A 318 -29.19 0.55 -13.23
C LYS A 318 -29.37 1.88 -13.95
N GLY A 319 -28.36 2.29 -14.69
CA GLY A 319 -28.35 3.55 -15.44
C GLY A 319 -28.11 4.80 -14.58
N TYR A 320 -27.90 4.65 -13.25
CA TYR A 320 -27.60 5.74 -12.35
C TYR A 320 -26.33 5.50 -11.55
N SER A 321 -26.22 4.35 -10.87
CA SER A 321 -25.10 4.04 -10.01
C SER A 321 -23.88 3.57 -10.82
N LYS A 322 -22.71 3.98 -10.38
CA LYS A 322 -21.41 3.55 -10.91
C LYS A 322 -20.67 2.67 -9.88
N LEU A 323 -19.97 1.68 -10.36
CA LEU A 323 -18.95 0.96 -9.60
C LEU A 323 -17.59 1.49 -10.03
N LEU A 324 -16.79 1.92 -9.08
CA LEU A 324 -15.43 2.42 -9.28
C LEU A 324 -14.46 1.57 -8.45
N ILE A 325 -13.58 0.86 -9.12
CA ILE A 325 -12.57 0.01 -8.49
C ILE A 325 -11.21 0.63 -8.79
N TYR A 326 -10.45 1.00 -7.77
CA TYR A 326 -9.09 1.49 -7.91
C TYR A 326 -8.14 0.39 -7.46
N ASP A 327 -7.54 -0.30 -8.42
CA ASP A 327 -6.78 -1.51 -8.17
C ASP A 327 -5.70 -1.73 -9.23
N ILE A 328 -4.79 -2.66 -8.99
CA ILE A 328 -3.78 -3.04 -9.97
C ILE A 328 -4.45 -3.75 -11.13
N VAL A 329 -4.13 -3.32 -12.35
CA VAL A 329 -4.43 -4.03 -13.58
C VAL A 329 -3.09 -4.42 -14.21
N LEU A 330 -2.76 -5.70 -14.15
CA LEU A 330 -1.49 -6.20 -14.66
C LEU A 330 -1.44 -6.05 -16.19
N PRO A 331 -0.41 -5.39 -16.73
CA PRO A 331 -0.22 -5.33 -18.16
C PRO A 331 0.20 -6.71 -18.71
N PRO A 332 -0.11 -7.04 -19.97
CA PRO A 332 0.27 -8.33 -20.56
C PRO A 332 1.79 -8.50 -20.70
N ILE A 333 2.53 -7.40 -20.75
CA ILE A 333 4.00 -7.36 -20.83
C ILE A 333 4.49 -6.15 -20.06
N GLY A 334 5.59 -6.33 -19.31
CA GLY A 334 6.31 -5.20 -18.70
C GLY A 334 5.73 -4.72 -17.37
N ALA A 335 5.04 -5.59 -16.63
CA ALA A 335 4.63 -5.28 -15.27
C ALA A 335 5.82 -4.79 -14.44
N SER A 336 5.60 -3.77 -13.63
CA SER A 336 6.64 -3.18 -12.77
C SER A 336 7.00 -4.14 -11.62
N ILE A 337 8.19 -3.93 -11.04
CA ILE A 337 8.61 -4.69 -9.84
C ILE A 337 7.56 -4.56 -8.73
N SER A 338 6.99 -3.39 -8.54
CA SER A 338 5.99 -3.17 -7.49
C SER A 338 4.70 -3.96 -7.74
N GLN A 339 4.22 -4.02 -8.99
CA GLN A 339 3.04 -4.80 -9.36
C GLN A 339 3.29 -6.31 -9.20
N THR A 340 4.41 -6.81 -9.68
CA THR A 340 4.74 -8.24 -9.55
C THR A 340 5.03 -8.66 -8.11
N THR A 341 5.58 -7.77 -7.29
CA THR A 341 5.77 -8.03 -5.85
C THR A 341 4.40 -8.14 -5.17
N MET A 342 3.49 -7.21 -5.45
CA MET A 342 2.14 -7.24 -4.88
C MET A 342 1.39 -8.52 -5.25
N ASP A 343 1.47 -8.96 -6.50
CA ASP A 343 0.86 -10.21 -6.97
C ASP A 343 1.34 -11.44 -6.15
N VAL A 344 2.66 -11.56 -5.95
CA VAL A 344 3.22 -12.63 -5.11
C VAL A 344 2.81 -12.49 -3.64
N GLU A 345 2.70 -11.26 -3.12
CA GLU A 345 2.25 -11.02 -1.75
C GLU A 345 0.78 -11.40 -1.57
N MET A 346 -0.11 -11.03 -2.47
CA MET A 346 -1.52 -11.43 -2.43
C MET A 346 -1.69 -12.96 -2.45
N MET A 347 -0.95 -13.64 -3.30
CA MET A 347 -0.91 -15.11 -3.32
C MET A 347 -0.39 -15.67 -1.97
N SER A 348 0.68 -15.10 -1.45
CA SER A 348 1.36 -15.60 -0.24
C SER A 348 0.54 -15.40 1.04
N LEU A 349 -0.17 -14.28 1.14
CA LEU A 349 -0.87 -13.87 2.35
C LEU A 349 -2.35 -14.26 2.35
N LEU A 350 -3.01 -14.19 1.19
CA LEU A 350 -4.48 -14.13 1.10
C LEU A 350 -5.10 -15.15 0.14
N SER A 351 -4.30 -15.98 -0.55
CA SER A 351 -4.79 -16.87 -1.63
C SER A 351 -5.46 -16.09 -2.77
N ALA A 352 -4.96 -14.90 -3.03
CA ALA A 352 -5.51 -13.96 -3.99
C ALA A 352 -4.45 -13.58 -5.03
N SER A 353 -4.76 -12.70 -5.95
CA SER A 353 -3.83 -12.29 -7.01
C SER A 353 -4.18 -10.93 -7.57
N GLU A 354 -3.18 -10.27 -8.13
CA GLU A 354 -3.43 -9.14 -9.01
C GLU A 354 -3.97 -9.63 -10.36
N ARG A 355 -4.92 -8.90 -10.92
CA ARG A 355 -5.65 -9.33 -12.10
C ARG A 355 -5.19 -8.61 -13.35
N THR A 356 -5.06 -9.34 -14.46
CA THR A 356 -4.94 -8.75 -15.80
C THR A 356 -6.26 -8.08 -16.22
N GLN A 357 -6.22 -7.27 -17.27
CA GLN A 357 -7.44 -6.68 -17.82
C GLN A 357 -8.49 -7.74 -18.15
N ASP A 358 -8.09 -8.83 -18.84
CA ASP A 358 -9.00 -9.93 -19.19
C ASP A 358 -9.61 -10.60 -17.96
N ALA A 359 -8.82 -10.76 -16.89
CA ALA A 359 -9.31 -11.34 -15.63
C ALA A 359 -10.33 -10.41 -14.94
N TRP A 360 -10.10 -9.09 -14.94
CA TRP A 360 -11.07 -8.10 -14.48
C TRP A 360 -12.36 -8.11 -15.30
N GLU A 361 -12.25 -8.19 -16.64
CA GLU A 361 -13.41 -8.27 -17.54
C GLU A 361 -14.26 -9.51 -17.26
N ASN A 362 -13.62 -10.66 -17.06
CA ASN A 362 -14.31 -11.90 -16.72
C ASN A 362 -15.01 -11.82 -15.36
N LEU A 363 -14.29 -11.40 -14.31
CA LEU A 363 -14.83 -11.29 -12.95
C LEU A 363 -16.05 -10.34 -12.91
N LEU A 364 -15.95 -9.17 -13.54
CA LEU A 364 -17.02 -8.17 -13.55
C LEU A 364 -18.21 -8.61 -14.38
N THR A 365 -17.98 -9.21 -15.53
CA THR A 365 -19.05 -9.79 -16.37
C THR A 365 -19.80 -10.88 -15.62
N ASP A 366 -19.08 -11.78 -14.96
CA ASP A 366 -19.63 -12.87 -14.15
C ASP A 366 -20.43 -12.35 -12.94
N ALA A 367 -20.07 -11.18 -12.40
CA ALA A 367 -20.82 -10.51 -11.35
C ALA A 367 -22.00 -9.68 -11.87
N GLY A 368 -22.21 -9.60 -13.20
CA GLY A 368 -23.31 -8.88 -13.85
C GLY A 368 -23.06 -7.40 -14.05
N PHE A 369 -21.80 -7.02 -14.24
CA PHE A 369 -21.39 -5.67 -14.61
C PHE A 369 -20.92 -5.59 -16.06
N LYS A 370 -20.97 -4.40 -16.60
CA LYS A 370 -20.36 -4.00 -17.86
C LYS A 370 -19.32 -2.93 -17.57
N ILE A 371 -18.09 -3.17 -17.98
CA ILE A 371 -17.01 -2.17 -17.89
C ILE A 371 -17.28 -1.05 -18.88
N ILE A 372 -17.13 0.18 -18.41
CA ILE A 372 -17.28 1.40 -19.19
C ILE A 372 -15.90 1.89 -19.64
N ASN A 373 -14.92 1.94 -18.72
CA ASN A 373 -13.58 2.40 -19.02
C ASN A 373 -12.56 1.93 -17.98
N PHE A 374 -11.28 1.90 -18.39
CA PHE A 374 -10.11 1.83 -17.52
C PHE A 374 -9.41 3.19 -17.56
N TRP A 375 -9.29 3.82 -16.40
CA TRP A 375 -8.66 5.12 -16.22
C TRP A 375 -7.26 4.91 -15.61
N PRO A 376 -6.17 5.04 -16.38
CA PRO A 376 -4.83 4.77 -15.86
C PRO A 376 -4.39 5.85 -14.86
N ASP A 377 -3.76 5.42 -13.78
CA ASP A 377 -3.03 6.30 -12.89
C ASP A 377 -1.78 6.84 -13.60
N PRO A 378 -1.46 8.15 -13.46
CA PRO A 378 -0.24 8.73 -14.00
C PRO A 378 1.06 8.05 -13.54
N GLN A 379 1.07 7.37 -12.40
CA GLN A 379 2.21 6.57 -11.92
C GLN A 379 2.30 5.18 -12.57
N GLU A 380 1.30 4.80 -13.37
CA GLU A 380 1.20 3.49 -14.04
C GLU A 380 1.23 2.30 -13.07
N TYR A 381 0.77 2.52 -11.83
CA TYR A 381 0.74 1.48 -10.79
C TYR A 381 -0.63 0.81 -10.69
N GLU A 382 -1.71 1.60 -10.68
CA GLU A 382 -3.10 1.17 -10.61
C GLU A 382 -3.94 1.79 -11.72
N MET A 383 -5.18 1.35 -11.84
CA MET A 383 -6.18 1.96 -12.70
C MET A 383 -7.52 2.06 -11.98
N ILE A 384 -8.33 3.06 -12.32
CA ILE A 384 -9.74 3.02 -11.95
C ILE A 384 -10.51 2.28 -13.03
N ILE A 385 -11.16 1.21 -12.62
CA ILE A 385 -12.10 0.45 -13.46
C ILE A 385 -13.49 1.00 -13.19
N GLU A 386 -14.06 1.66 -14.19
CA GLU A 386 -15.44 2.15 -14.14
C GLU A 386 -16.38 1.11 -14.73
N ALA A 387 -17.39 0.70 -13.97
CA ALA A 387 -18.37 -0.27 -14.41
C ALA A 387 -19.80 0.14 -14.00
N GLU A 388 -20.80 -0.40 -14.70
CA GLU A 388 -22.21 -0.24 -14.41
C GLU A 388 -22.95 -1.58 -14.51
N ILE A 389 -24.19 -1.65 -14.01
CA ILE A 389 -25.02 -2.87 -14.12
C ILE A 389 -25.27 -3.18 -15.61
N ALA A 390 -24.97 -4.40 -16.04
CA ALA A 390 -25.12 -4.88 -17.40
C ALA A 390 -26.58 -4.90 -17.90
#